data_cbbfb51ddca73642812dbbdfc91a64a3
#
_entry.id   cbbfb51ddca73642812dbbdfc91a64a3
#
_cell.length_a   1.000
_cell.length_b   1.000
_cell.length_c   1.000
_cell.angle_alpha   90.00
_cell.angle_beta   90.00
_cell.angle_gamma   90.00
#
_symmetry.space_group_name_H-M   'P 1'
#
loop_
_entity.id
_entity.type
_entity.pdbx_description
1 polymer ?
#
loop_
_entity_poly.entity_id
_entity_poly.type
_entity_poly.pdbx_seq_one_letter_code
_entity_poly.pdbx_strand_id
1 'polypeptide(L)'
;MPTTEDQFYQDQASIPFIQAGGAIKAEHCRMKSFRYFLEINSQCNLFCPTCTKGNQKGYEHQTGLMDPALMEKIIDKIKSENPEAIVFLYGNSEPFIHPRLAECIASVKRRGLNCQLSTNLNFIRNVDGVLAAKPDMIIISLSGFTQDVYVKGHAGGNIEKVKEHMKVLAEAYAKTDKATAISVNYHVYTDNGHEIALMKEYAKGLGIGFFTSYARAISMENAIQYNRNLDANTTPFEIQPGRPDLNVALPPIGQTYIDAMKRLVIPPNKAPEMFKDFPTHSVCPIGWMFCFIRHDGKTEMCACVADRRLTLGDYLDNTQDQLIEQRTGHAICLQCTKYHLRYYFHMSHPDQYTKG
;
A
#
# COMPACT_ATOMS: atom_id res chain seq x y z
N MET A 1 26.87 8.56 0.56
CA MET A 1 25.85 7.49 0.51
C MET A 1 24.59 8.16 0.01
N PRO A 2 23.88 7.60 -0.99
CA PRO A 2 22.60 8.17 -1.40
C PRO A 2 21.66 8.17 -0.20
N THR A 3 20.86 9.20 -0.05
CA THR A 3 19.87 9.28 1.01
C THR A 3 18.81 8.20 0.82
N THR A 4 18.18 7.71 1.88
CA THR A 4 17.10 6.70 1.83
C THR A 4 15.93 7.17 0.93
N GLU A 5 15.78 8.46 0.74
CA GLU A 5 14.83 9.14 -0.14
C GLU A 5 15.15 8.84 -1.62
N ASP A 6 16.40 9.02 -2.04
CA ASP A 6 16.84 8.77 -3.42
C ASP A 6 16.70 7.29 -3.79
N GLN A 7 16.95 6.38 -2.86
CA GLN A 7 16.89 4.95 -3.10
C GLN A 7 15.45 4.44 -3.24
N PHE A 8 14.53 4.95 -2.40
CA PHE A 8 13.10 4.63 -2.50
C PHE A 8 12.49 5.14 -3.83
N TYR A 9 12.90 6.35 -4.28
CA TYR A 9 12.43 6.91 -5.54
C TYR A 9 13.15 6.32 -6.75
N GLN A 10 14.44 5.99 -6.65
CA GLN A 10 15.19 5.32 -7.73
C GLN A 10 14.64 3.91 -7.98
N ASP A 11 14.24 3.17 -6.95
CA ASP A 11 13.58 1.87 -7.10
C ASP A 11 12.20 1.98 -7.78
N GLN A 12 11.50 3.11 -7.60
CA GLN A 12 10.24 3.37 -8.29
C GLN A 12 10.43 3.98 -9.69
N ALA A 13 11.46 4.81 -9.88
CA ALA A 13 11.82 5.40 -11.18
C ALA A 13 12.47 4.40 -12.14
N SER A 14 12.99 3.29 -11.64
CA SER A 14 13.59 2.22 -12.44
C SER A 14 12.58 1.29 -13.13
N ILE A 15 11.29 1.66 -13.16
CA ILE A 15 10.29 0.94 -13.93
C ILE A 15 10.50 1.26 -15.42
N PRO A 16 11.09 0.34 -16.21
CA PRO A 16 11.40 0.59 -17.63
C PRO A 16 10.18 0.98 -18.47
N PHE A 17 8.99 0.72 -17.92
CA PHE A 17 7.69 0.96 -18.51
C PHE A 17 7.41 2.43 -18.84
N ILE A 18 7.93 3.35 -18.02
CA ILE A 18 7.59 4.77 -18.12
C ILE A 18 8.49 5.48 -19.13
N GLN A 19 9.68 4.94 -19.39
CA GLN A 19 10.66 5.59 -20.27
C GLN A 19 10.44 5.34 -21.76
N ALA A 20 9.68 4.33 -22.16
CA ALA A 20 9.81 3.84 -23.53
C ALA A 20 8.60 3.97 -24.44
N GLY A 21 7.38 4.29 -23.97
CA GLY A 21 6.20 4.31 -24.87
C GLY A 21 5.99 3.01 -25.66
N GLY A 22 6.69 1.94 -25.29
CA GLY A 22 6.77 0.68 -26.03
C GLY A 22 6.05 -0.47 -25.31
N ALA A 23 5.62 -1.47 -26.10
CA ALA A 23 5.04 -2.70 -25.57
C ALA A 23 6.06 -3.42 -24.67
N ILE A 24 5.73 -3.59 -23.38
CA ILE A 24 6.57 -4.34 -22.46
C ILE A 24 6.36 -5.82 -22.74
N LYS A 25 7.45 -6.49 -23.06
CA LYS A 25 7.45 -7.95 -23.09
C LYS A 25 7.60 -8.47 -21.67
N ALA A 26 6.93 -9.58 -21.37
CA ALA A 26 6.96 -10.24 -20.06
C ALA A 26 8.38 -10.48 -19.53
N GLU A 27 9.33 -10.74 -20.43
CA GLU A 27 10.75 -10.93 -20.14
C GLU A 27 11.46 -9.68 -19.58
N HIS A 28 10.97 -8.46 -19.87
CA HIS A 28 11.53 -7.22 -19.35
C HIS A 28 10.98 -6.86 -17.95
N CYS A 29 9.90 -7.52 -17.53
CA CYS A 29 9.24 -7.28 -16.26
C CYS A 29 9.75 -8.19 -15.13
N ARG A 30 10.75 -9.03 -15.37
CA ARG A 30 11.50 -9.70 -14.29
C ARG A 30 12.38 -8.67 -13.60
N MET A 31 11.73 -7.80 -12.84
CA MET A 31 12.44 -6.86 -12.00
C MET A 31 13.21 -7.62 -10.93
N LYS A 32 14.42 -7.15 -10.62
CA LYS A 32 15.29 -7.74 -9.59
C LYS A 32 14.68 -7.74 -8.19
N SER A 33 13.61 -6.99 -7.95
CA SER A 33 12.97 -6.90 -6.64
C SER A 33 11.44 -6.95 -6.75
N PHE A 34 10.89 -8.15 -6.75
CA PHE A 34 9.44 -8.36 -6.62
C PHE A 34 9.00 -8.03 -5.18
N ARG A 35 7.83 -7.44 -5.00
CA ARG A 35 7.34 -6.92 -3.73
C ARG A 35 6.18 -7.75 -3.21
N TYR A 36 6.37 -8.34 -2.05
CA TYR A 36 5.34 -9.12 -1.36
C TYR A 36 4.80 -8.34 -0.18
N PHE A 37 3.52 -8.03 -0.20
CA PHE A 37 2.80 -7.50 0.95
C PHE A 37 2.19 -8.66 1.73
N LEU A 38 2.68 -8.88 2.92
CA LEU A 38 2.25 -9.95 3.79
C LEU A 38 1.44 -9.34 4.95
N GLU A 39 0.13 -9.50 4.88
CA GLU A 39 -0.77 -9.02 5.92
C GLU A 39 -0.68 -9.95 7.13
N ILE A 40 0.31 -9.72 8.01
CA ILE A 40 0.52 -10.54 9.21
C ILE A 40 -0.61 -10.46 10.23
N ASN A 41 -1.42 -9.40 10.16
CA ASN A 41 -2.69 -9.23 10.86
C ASN A 41 -3.66 -8.42 10.01
N SER A 42 -4.95 -8.61 10.22
CA SER A 42 -6.00 -7.90 9.46
C SER A 42 -6.57 -6.67 10.17
N GLN A 43 -5.97 -6.22 11.28
CA GLN A 43 -6.51 -5.14 12.11
C GLN A 43 -5.76 -3.83 11.88
N CYS A 44 -6.50 -2.73 12.00
CA CYS A 44 -5.96 -1.38 12.09
C CYS A 44 -6.74 -0.60 13.15
N ASN A 45 -6.06 0.27 13.85
CA ASN A 45 -6.64 1.16 14.86
C ASN A 45 -7.12 2.51 14.29
N LEU A 46 -7.04 2.70 12.97
CA LEU A 46 -7.49 3.90 12.27
C LEU A 46 -8.56 3.59 11.21
N PHE A 47 -9.26 4.65 10.78
CA PHE A 47 -10.34 4.61 9.78
C PHE A 47 -10.11 5.63 8.68
N CYS A 48 -8.88 5.67 8.13
CA CYS A 48 -8.46 6.64 7.13
C CYS A 48 -9.43 6.67 5.94
N PRO A 49 -9.99 7.83 5.56
CA PRO A 49 -11.07 7.89 4.57
C PRO A 49 -10.63 7.54 3.14
N THR A 50 -9.33 7.57 2.85
CA THR A 50 -8.76 7.18 1.55
C THR A 50 -8.31 5.71 1.49
N CYS A 51 -8.29 5.01 2.63
CA CYS A 51 -7.85 3.61 2.74
C CYS A 51 -9.00 2.64 2.50
N THR A 52 -8.72 1.46 1.94
CA THR A 52 -9.68 0.36 1.86
C THR A 52 -10.28 0.06 3.23
N LYS A 53 -9.45 0.01 4.29
CA LYS A 53 -9.91 -0.28 5.67
C LYS A 53 -10.94 0.72 6.19
N GLY A 54 -10.76 2.01 5.94
CA GLY A 54 -11.71 3.05 6.35
C GLY A 54 -13.02 3.05 5.53
N ASN A 55 -13.02 2.38 4.38
CA ASN A 55 -14.14 2.36 3.44
C ASN A 55 -14.85 1.00 3.33
N GLN A 56 -14.62 0.12 4.29
CA GLN A 56 -15.07 -1.28 4.26
C GLN A 56 -16.51 -1.49 4.76
N LYS A 57 -17.31 -0.45 4.96
CA LYS A 57 -18.74 -0.63 5.32
C LYS A 57 -19.45 -1.45 4.24
N GLY A 58 -20.00 -2.60 4.65
CA GLY A 58 -20.75 -3.51 3.76
C GLY A 58 -19.92 -4.67 3.19
N TYR A 59 -18.61 -4.75 3.49
CA TYR A 59 -17.79 -5.90 3.15
C TYR A 59 -17.55 -6.78 4.37
N GLU A 60 -17.63 -8.10 4.20
CA GLU A 60 -17.28 -9.04 5.26
C GLU A 60 -15.78 -9.01 5.53
N HIS A 61 -15.41 -8.90 6.80
CA HIS A 61 -14.02 -8.91 7.25
C HIS A 61 -13.78 -10.07 8.20
N GLN A 62 -13.00 -11.03 7.73
CA GLN A 62 -12.37 -11.96 8.65
C GLN A 62 -11.21 -11.25 9.35
N THR A 63 -11.30 -11.11 10.67
CA THR A 63 -10.19 -10.61 11.49
C THR A 63 -9.34 -11.77 11.95
N GLY A 64 -8.01 -11.64 11.89
CA GLY A 64 -7.11 -12.68 12.32
C GLY A 64 -5.65 -12.24 12.33
N LEU A 65 -4.84 -13.13 12.89
CA LEU A 65 -3.39 -13.09 12.81
C LEU A 65 -2.94 -14.22 11.89
N MET A 66 -1.89 -13.98 11.13
CA MET A 66 -1.28 -15.06 10.33
C MET A 66 -0.70 -16.13 11.25
N ASP A 67 -1.04 -17.37 10.95
CA ASP A 67 -0.45 -18.52 11.65
C ASP A 67 1.06 -18.56 11.40
N PRO A 68 1.90 -18.76 12.43
CA PRO A 68 3.36 -18.76 12.28
C PRO A 68 3.88 -19.83 11.32
N ALA A 69 3.29 -21.03 11.34
CA ALA A 69 3.73 -22.10 10.44
C ALA A 69 3.35 -21.81 8.98
N LEU A 70 2.19 -21.18 8.77
CA LEU A 70 1.78 -20.67 7.47
C LEU A 70 2.74 -19.59 6.98
N MET A 71 3.09 -18.65 7.84
CA MET A 71 4.03 -17.56 7.53
C MET A 71 5.40 -18.11 7.09
N GLU A 72 5.95 -19.06 7.83
CA GLU A 72 7.24 -19.70 7.49
C GLU A 72 7.19 -20.33 6.08
N LYS A 73 6.14 -21.10 5.76
CA LYS A 73 5.95 -21.70 4.43
C LYS A 73 5.84 -20.65 3.32
N ILE A 74 5.09 -19.58 3.56
CA ILE A 74 4.94 -18.47 2.61
C ILE A 74 6.30 -17.82 2.33
N ILE A 75 7.08 -17.51 3.38
CA ILE A 75 8.39 -16.86 3.22
C ILE A 75 9.39 -17.80 2.54
N ASP A 76 9.35 -19.12 2.81
CA ASP A 76 10.18 -20.11 2.12
C ASP A 76 9.88 -20.12 0.63
N LYS A 77 8.59 -20.11 0.26
CA LYS A 77 8.17 -20.04 -1.14
C LYS A 77 8.60 -18.72 -1.79
N ILE A 78 8.41 -17.58 -1.13
CA ILE A 78 8.88 -16.27 -1.61
C ILE A 78 10.38 -16.33 -1.88
N LYS A 79 11.18 -16.84 -0.95
CA LYS A 79 12.64 -16.95 -1.11
C LYS A 79 13.02 -17.84 -2.26
N SER A 80 12.30 -18.94 -2.47
CA SER A 80 12.53 -19.86 -3.58
C SER A 80 12.22 -19.25 -4.94
N GLU A 81 11.10 -18.51 -5.05
CA GLU A 81 10.66 -17.91 -6.30
C GLU A 81 11.43 -16.62 -6.64
N ASN A 82 11.70 -15.80 -5.62
CA ASN A 82 12.32 -14.48 -5.75
C ASN A 82 13.36 -14.25 -4.65
N PRO A 83 14.60 -14.72 -4.81
CA PRO A 83 15.64 -14.61 -3.78
C PRO A 83 15.98 -13.19 -3.32
N GLU A 84 15.69 -12.19 -4.15
CA GLU A 84 15.92 -10.75 -3.88
C GLU A 84 14.62 -9.99 -3.58
N ALA A 85 13.54 -10.70 -3.21
CA ALA A 85 12.25 -10.08 -2.92
C ALA A 85 12.32 -9.09 -1.75
N ILE A 86 11.48 -8.07 -1.83
CA ILE A 86 11.18 -7.18 -0.70
C ILE A 86 9.87 -7.66 -0.08
N VAL A 87 9.90 -7.94 1.21
CA VAL A 87 8.72 -8.35 1.99
C VAL A 87 8.26 -7.19 2.86
N PHE A 88 7.06 -6.71 2.60
CA PHE A 88 6.38 -5.72 3.42
C PHE A 88 5.45 -6.45 4.40
N LEU A 89 5.72 -6.30 5.71
CA LEU A 89 4.89 -6.94 6.76
C LEU A 89 3.68 -6.08 7.12
N TYR A 90 2.99 -5.60 6.10
CA TYR A 90 1.70 -4.92 6.22
C TYR A 90 0.88 -5.11 4.95
N GLY A 91 -0.42 -4.92 5.07
CA GLY A 91 -1.34 -4.78 3.96
C GLY A 91 -2.22 -3.57 4.25
N ASN A 92 -3.52 -3.79 4.36
CA ASN A 92 -4.47 -2.78 4.84
C ASN A 92 -4.62 -2.83 6.38
N SER A 93 -3.51 -2.95 7.11
CA SER A 93 -3.46 -3.19 8.56
C SER A 93 -2.34 -2.40 9.24
N GLU A 94 -2.35 -2.37 10.58
CA GLU A 94 -1.30 -1.77 11.39
C GLU A 94 -0.38 -2.86 11.97
N PRO A 95 0.89 -2.93 11.54
CA PRO A 95 1.78 -4.02 11.95
C PRO A 95 2.08 -4.03 13.46
N PHE A 96 2.20 -2.89 14.13
CA PHE A 96 2.51 -2.85 15.57
C PHE A 96 1.37 -3.41 16.45
N ILE A 97 0.18 -3.64 15.92
CA ILE A 97 -0.89 -4.37 16.62
C ILE A 97 -0.53 -5.85 16.78
N HIS A 98 0.27 -6.40 15.86
CA HIS A 98 0.65 -7.82 15.93
C HIS A 98 1.51 -8.11 17.16
N PRO A 99 1.10 -9.05 18.05
CA PRO A 99 1.78 -9.27 19.34
C PRO A 99 3.22 -9.79 19.19
N ARG A 100 3.53 -10.45 18.08
CA ARG A 100 4.84 -11.05 17.79
C ARG A 100 5.50 -10.45 16.55
N LEU A 101 5.37 -9.13 16.34
CA LEU A 101 5.93 -8.44 15.17
C LEU A 101 7.43 -8.68 15.01
N ALA A 102 8.20 -8.66 16.11
CA ALA A 102 9.64 -8.92 16.07
C ALA A 102 9.98 -10.33 15.53
N GLU A 103 9.18 -11.34 15.88
CA GLU A 103 9.35 -12.70 15.36
C GLU A 103 9.03 -12.77 13.87
N CYS A 104 8.01 -12.05 13.42
CA CYS A 104 7.66 -11.94 12.00
C CYS A 104 8.81 -11.33 11.20
N ILE A 105 9.39 -10.23 11.69
CA ILE A 105 10.58 -9.60 11.07
C ILE A 105 11.74 -10.59 11.02
N ALA A 106 12.04 -11.23 12.15
CA ALA A 106 13.14 -12.20 12.26
C ALA A 106 12.97 -13.37 11.28
N SER A 107 11.74 -13.82 11.03
CA SER A 107 11.45 -14.88 10.06
C SER A 107 11.87 -14.47 8.64
N VAL A 108 11.53 -13.26 8.21
CA VAL A 108 11.96 -12.70 6.91
C VAL A 108 13.47 -12.55 6.85
N LYS A 109 14.06 -11.96 7.89
CA LYS A 109 15.51 -11.66 7.95
C LYS A 109 16.39 -12.90 7.99
N ARG A 110 15.95 -13.99 8.63
CA ARG A 110 16.69 -15.29 8.64
C ARG A 110 16.87 -15.87 7.24
N ARG A 111 16.01 -15.52 6.28
CA ARG A 111 16.12 -15.94 4.88
C ARG A 111 16.89 -14.98 4.00
N GLY A 112 17.47 -13.92 4.60
CA GLY A 112 18.22 -12.90 3.87
C GLY A 112 17.36 -12.07 2.92
N LEU A 113 16.06 -11.98 3.17
CA LEU A 113 15.15 -11.11 2.43
C LEU A 113 15.13 -9.70 2.99
N ASN A 114 14.83 -8.72 2.15
CA ASN A 114 14.58 -7.36 2.59
C ASN A 114 13.21 -7.28 3.28
N CYS A 115 13.16 -6.71 4.50
CA CYS A 115 11.96 -6.61 5.33
C CYS A 115 11.62 -5.16 5.61
N GLN A 116 10.43 -4.72 5.22
CA GLN A 116 9.97 -3.36 5.40
C GLN A 116 8.63 -3.30 6.14
N LEU A 117 8.45 -2.23 6.92
CA LEU A 117 7.23 -1.92 7.66
C LEU A 117 6.69 -0.55 7.26
N SER A 118 5.37 -0.40 7.25
CA SER A 118 4.72 0.92 7.31
C SER A 118 3.73 0.94 8.46
N THR A 119 3.78 1.99 9.27
CA THR A 119 2.98 2.14 10.49
C THR A 119 2.37 3.53 10.59
N ASN A 120 1.16 3.61 11.15
CA ASN A 120 0.55 4.89 11.52
C ASN A 120 1.05 5.40 12.89
N LEU A 121 1.82 4.58 13.59
CA LEU A 121 2.46 4.83 14.88
C LEU A 121 1.51 5.34 16.01
N ASN A 122 0.18 5.18 15.87
CA ASN A 122 -0.76 5.48 16.97
C ASN A 122 -0.75 4.42 18.07
N PHE A 123 -0.08 3.31 17.83
CA PHE A 123 0.18 2.26 18.78
C PHE A 123 1.57 1.68 18.52
N ILE A 124 2.34 1.45 19.60
CA ILE A 124 3.62 0.77 19.54
C ILE A 124 3.70 -0.30 20.61
N ARG A 125 4.46 -1.33 20.31
CA ARG A 125 4.71 -2.45 21.22
C ARG A 125 6.09 -3.02 20.93
N ASN A 126 6.83 -3.37 21.98
CA ASN A 126 8.12 -4.07 21.89
C ASN A 126 9.09 -3.46 20.87
N VAL A 127 9.28 -2.13 20.94
CA VAL A 127 10.14 -1.37 20.00
C VAL A 127 11.56 -1.91 19.97
N ASP A 128 12.14 -2.22 21.15
CA ASP A 128 13.49 -2.79 21.25
C ASP A 128 13.59 -4.14 20.52
N GLY A 129 12.61 -5.02 20.67
CA GLY A 129 12.57 -6.30 19.97
C GLY A 129 12.38 -6.14 18.44
N VAL A 130 11.58 -5.17 18.01
CA VAL A 130 11.40 -4.85 16.57
C VAL A 130 12.72 -4.36 15.98
N LEU A 131 13.43 -3.45 16.65
CA LEU A 131 14.71 -2.93 16.18
C LEU A 131 15.83 -4.01 16.25
N ALA A 132 15.83 -4.86 17.28
CA ALA A 132 16.75 -5.98 17.38
C ALA A 132 16.57 -7.02 16.27
N ALA A 133 15.35 -7.17 15.74
CA ALA A 133 15.06 -8.02 14.58
C ALA A 133 15.54 -7.41 13.23
N LYS A 134 16.00 -6.16 13.24
CA LYS A 134 16.65 -5.43 12.12
C LYS A 134 15.83 -5.43 10.83
N PRO A 135 14.60 -4.91 10.83
CA PRO A 135 13.94 -4.63 9.55
C PRO A 135 14.81 -3.65 8.74
N ASP A 136 14.77 -3.74 7.42
CA ASP A 136 15.58 -2.85 6.57
C ASP A 136 15.01 -1.42 6.56
N MET A 137 13.66 -1.29 6.68
CA MET A 137 13.01 0.02 6.72
C MET A 137 11.76 0.03 7.60
N ILE A 138 11.56 1.13 8.32
CA ILE A 138 10.31 1.47 9.00
C ILE A 138 9.83 2.82 8.47
N ILE A 139 8.67 2.83 7.83
CA ILE A 139 8.02 4.04 7.32
C ILE A 139 6.92 4.46 8.30
N ILE A 140 6.98 5.69 8.78
CA ILE A 140 5.94 6.30 9.61
C ILE A 140 5.02 7.09 8.68
N SER A 141 3.79 6.61 8.49
CA SER A 141 2.81 7.24 7.61
C SER A 141 1.95 8.24 8.37
N LEU A 142 1.97 9.51 7.94
CA LEU A 142 1.17 10.55 8.56
C LEU A 142 0.80 11.68 7.57
N SER A 143 -0.11 12.59 7.98
CA SER A 143 -0.64 13.63 7.07
C SER A 143 -0.90 14.97 7.76
N GLY A 144 -0.24 15.24 8.89
CA GLY A 144 -0.38 16.50 9.61
C GLY A 144 0.61 16.60 10.75
N PHE A 145 0.80 17.82 11.24
CA PHE A 145 1.61 18.15 12.42
C PHE A 145 0.72 18.52 13.61
N THR A 146 -0.43 19.15 13.34
CA THR A 146 -1.46 19.46 14.33
C THR A 146 -2.60 18.45 14.25
N GLN A 147 -3.36 18.32 15.35
CA GLN A 147 -4.47 17.33 15.44
C GLN A 147 -5.53 17.60 14.38
N ASP A 148 -5.93 18.85 14.19
CA ASP A 148 -7.01 19.24 13.28
C ASP A 148 -6.68 18.95 11.81
N VAL A 149 -5.40 19.01 11.43
CA VAL A 149 -4.93 18.65 10.09
C VAL A 149 -4.76 17.13 9.98
N TYR A 150 -4.11 16.52 10.96
CA TYR A 150 -3.78 15.09 10.96
C TYR A 150 -5.02 14.20 10.87
N VAL A 151 -6.04 14.47 11.67
CA VAL A 151 -7.24 13.62 11.78
C VAL A 151 -8.05 13.56 10.48
N LYS A 152 -7.92 14.55 9.60
CA LYS A 152 -8.59 14.57 8.30
C LYS A 152 -8.09 13.49 7.34
N GLY A 153 -6.83 13.09 7.45
CA GLY A 153 -6.24 12.01 6.64
C GLY A 153 -6.10 10.69 7.42
N HIS A 154 -5.91 10.79 8.75
CA HIS A 154 -5.73 9.67 9.66
C HIS A 154 -6.85 9.64 10.71
N ALA A 155 -8.09 9.42 10.24
CA ALA A 155 -9.27 9.45 11.08
C ALA A 155 -9.17 8.41 12.23
N GLY A 156 -9.48 8.87 13.45
CA GLY A 156 -9.36 8.07 14.67
C GLY A 156 -7.97 8.13 15.32
N GLY A 157 -6.98 8.80 14.69
CA GLY A 157 -5.64 8.93 15.23
C GLY A 157 -5.43 10.18 16.09
N ASN A 158 -4.30 10.17 16.80
CA ASN A 158 -3.88 11.26 17.68
C ASN A 158 -2.42 11.62 17.37
N ILE A 159 -2.17 12.82 16.83
CA ILE A 159 -0.84 13.23 16.40
C ILE A 159 0.14 13.44 17.56
N GLU A 160 -0.33 13.89 18.71
CA GLU A 160 0.55 14.08 19.87
C GLU A 160 1.06 12.73 20.39
N LYS A 161 0.19 11.71 20.36
CA LYS A 161 0.59 10.32 20.66
C LYS A 161 1.59 9.78 19.64
N VAL A 162 1.39 10.08 18.35
CA VAL A 162 2.35 9.70 17.30
C VAL A 162 3.70 10.38 17.54
N LYS A 163 3.73 11.68 17.84
CA LYS A 163 4.98 12.40 18.17
C LYS A 163 5.68 11.83 19.40
N GLU A 164 4.93 11.44 20.43
CA GLU A 164 5.49 10.77 21.61
C GLU A 164 6.13 9.42 21.21
N HIS A 165 5.41 8.61 20.44
CA HIS A 165 5.91 7.33 19.97
C HIS A 165 7.11 7.47 19.01
N MET A 166 7.19 8.56 18.21
CA MET A 166 8.38 8.87 17.43
C MET A 166 9.60 9.12 18.32
N LYS A 167 9.45 9.80 19.47
CA LYS A 167 10.54 9.97 20.44
C LYS A 167 10.99 8.63 21.01
N VAL A 168 10.04 7.80 21.47
CA VAL A 168 10.35 6.46 21.99
C VAL A 168 11.09 5.61 20.95
N LEU A 169 10.64 5.65 19.70
CA LEU A 169 11.30 4.93 18.60
C LEU A 169 12.70 5.47 18.34
N ALA A 170 12.90 6.79 18.33
CA ALA A 170 14.19 7.44 18.12
C ALA A 170 15.18 7.14 19.26
N GLU A 171 14.73 7.15 20.51
CA GLU A 171 15.53 6.82 21.69
C GLU A 171 15.98 5.35 21.68
N ALA A 172 15.09 4.43 21.32
CA ALA A 172 15.44 3.02 21.15
C ALA A 172 16.40 2.84 19.96
N TYR A 173 16.15 3.50 18.84
CA TYR A 173 16.99 3.44 17.65
C TYR A 173 18.40 3.97 17.89
N ALA A 174 18.55 5.01 18.70
CA ALA A 174 19.88 5.56 19.07
C ALA A 174 20.80 4.53 19.76
N LYS A 175 20.23 3.50 20.38
CA LYS A 175 20.95 2.42 21.09
C LYS A 175 21.34 1.25 20.17
N THR A 176 20.92 1.27 18.90
CA THR A 176 21.20 0.21 17.92
C THR A 176 22.41 0.53 17.05
N ASP A 177 22.82 -0.44 16.22
CA ASP A 177 23.83 -0.27 15.16
C ASP A 177 23.32 0.53 13.94
N LYS A 178 22.09 1.04 14.02
CA LYS A 178 21.41 1.83 12.97
C LYS A 178 21.29 1.11 11.63
N ALA A 179 21.17 -0.21 11.65
CA ALA A 179 20.97 -1.02 10.45
C ALA A 179 19.59 -0.82 9.79
N THR A 180 18.61 -0.31 10.56
CA THR A 180 17.26 -0.02 10.08
C THR A 180 17.15 1.42 9.58
N ALA A 181 16.66 1.64 8.37
CA ALA A 181 16.27 2.98 7.93
C ALA A 181 14.90 3.35 8.53
N ILE A 182 14.77 4.53 9.13
CA ILE A 182 13.51 5.04 9.67
C ILE A 182 13.18 6.37 9.01
N SER A 183 11.99 6.49 8.41
CA SER A 183 11.57 7.70 7.71
C SER A 183 10.09 7.99 7.90
N VAL A 184 9.75 9.27 7.97
CA VAL A 184 8.37 9.74 7.86
C VAL A 184 8.01 9.82 6.38
N ASN A 185 6.86 9.25 6.00
CA ASN A 185 6.16 9.53 4.76
C ASN A 185 4.99 10.46 5.05
N TYR A 186 5.13 11.73 4.67
CA TYR A 186 4.08 12.70 4.85
C TYR A 186 3.15 12.69 3.63
N HIS A 187 1.91 12.26 3.83
CA HIS A 187 0.89 12.22 2.77
C HIS A 187 0.33 13.62 2.52
N VAL A 188 0.62 14.16 1.32
CA VAL A 188 0.25 15.51 0.92
C VAL A 188 -1.19 15.52 0.37
N TYR A 189 -1.99 16.40 0.97
CA TYR A 189 -3.33 16.81 0.52
C TYR A 189 -3.30 18.29 0.11
N THR A 190 -4.36 18.77 -0.51
CA THR A 190 -4.48 20.17 -0.94
C THR A 190 -4.50 21.16 0.23
N ASP A 191 -4.84 20.69 1.44
CA ASP A 191 -5.08 21.50 2.62
C ASP A 191 -4.06 21.30 3.77
N ASN A 192 -2.97 20.56 3.55
CA ASN A 192 -1.99 20.27 4.61
C ASN A 192 -0.54 20.62 4.29
N GLY A 193 -0.29 21.21 3.11
CA GLY A 193 1.07 21.55 2.67
C GLY A 193 1.80 22.52 3.60
N HIS A 194 1.07 23.40 4.31
CA HIS A 194 1.61 24.37 5.26
C HIS A 194 2.26 23.74 6.50
N GLU A 195 1.99 22.47 6.81
CA GLU A 195 2.56 21.76 7.96
C GLU A 195 3.76 20.86 7.60
N ILE A 196 4.10 20.72 6.32
CA ILE A 196 5.20 19.86 5.86
C ILE A 196 6.51 20.24 6.53
N ALA A 197 6.85 21.55 6.53
CA ALA A 197 8.09 22.06 7.12
C ALA A 197 8.16 21.77 8.63
N LEU A 198 7.05 21.90 9.35
CA LEU A 198 6.98 21.64 10.79
C LEU A 198 7.28 20.17 11.10
N MET A 199 6.67 19.23 10.37
CA MET A 199 6.91 17.79 10.58
C MET A 199 8.32 17.40 10.13
N LYS A 200 8.82 17.96 9.03
CA LYS A 200 10.19 17.73 8.56
C LYS A 200 11.24 18.10 9.61
N GLU A 201 11.14 19.29 10.18
CA GLU A 201 12.05 19.73 11.23
C GLU A 201 11.92 18.90 12.52
N TYR A 202 10.70 18.50 12.88
CA TYR A 202 10.48 17.62 14.02
C TYR A 202 11.16 16.25 13.80
N ALA A 203 10.95 15.61 12.65
CA ALA A 203 11.57 14.33 12.32
C ALA A 203 13.10 14.43 12.29
N LYS A 204 13.64 15.51 11.69
CA LYS A 204 15.08 15.81 11.65
C LYS A 204 15.67 15.94 13.06
N GLY A 205 14.98 16.62 13.97
CA GLY A 205 15.39 16.75 15.38
C GLY A 205 15.48 15.40 16.11
N LEU A 206 14.76 14.39 15.65
CA LEU A 206 14.80 13.02 16.15
C LEU A 206 15.77 12.10 15.39
N GLY A 207 16.48 12.60 14.38
CA GLY A 207 17.33 11.80 13.51
C GLY A 207 16.57 10.83 12.61
N ILE A 208 15.30 11.10 12.35
CA ILE A 208 14.40 10.32 11.48
C ILE A 208 14.36 10.98 10.09
N GLY A 209 14.48 10.18 9.03
CA GLY A 209 14.34 10.64 7.66
C GLY A 209 12.93 11.18 7.37
N PHE A 210 12.80 11.96 6.30
CA PHE A 210 11.52 12.56 5.92
C PHE A 210 11.39 12.64 4.41
N PHE A 211 10.24 12.21 3.89
CA PHE A 211 9.86 12.41 2.50
C PHE A 211 8.35 12.64 2.39
N THR A 212 7.91 13.11 1.24
CA THR A 212 6.51 13.37 0.96
C THR A 212 6.01 12.47 -0.15
N SER A 213 4.74 12.10 -0.09
CA SER A 213 4.02 11.48 -1.21
C SER A 213 2.61 12.05 -1.30
N TYR A 214 2.05 12.13 -2.51
CA TYR A 214 0.64 12.51 -2.61
C TYR A 214 -0.26 11.45 -1.99
N ALA A 215 -1.23 11.91 -1.19
CA ALA A 215 -2.30 11.03 -0.71
C ALA A 215 -3.11 10.49 -1.88
N ARG A 216 -3.50 9.23 -1.80
CA ARG A 216 -4.23 8.52 -2.86
C ARG A 216 -5.46 7.81 -2.30
N ALA A 217 -6.50 7.73 -3.09
CA ALA A 217 -7.59 6.81 -2.83
C ALA A 217 -7.12 5.38 -3.11
N ILE A 218 -7.19 4.50 -2.12
CA ILE A 218 -6.68 3.13 -2.26
C ILE A 218 -7.82 2.12 -2.52
N SER A 219 -9.10 2.50 -2.39
CA SER A 219 -10.23 1.61 -2.72
C SER A 219 -10.55 1.68 -4.21
N MET A 220 -10.34 0.58 -4.91
CA MET A 220 -10.60 0.47 -6.36
C MET A 220 -12.08 0.60 -6.67
N GLU A 221 -12.94 -0.09 -5.92
CA GLU A 221 -14.39 -0.05 -6.10
C GLU A 221 -14.91 1.38 -5.97
N ASN A 222 -14.47 2.07 -4.91
CA ASN A 222 -14.86 3.46 -4.69
C ASN A 222 -14.28 4.40 -5.75
N ALA A 223 -13.06 4.17 -6.22
CA ALA A 223 -12.45 4.96 -7.29
C ALA A 223 -13.15 4.73 -8.64
N ILE A 224 -13.51 3.49 -8.98
CA ILE A 224 -14.33 3.19 -10.15
C ILE A 224 -15.68 3.89 -10.05
N GLN A 225 -16.36 3.77 -8.91
CA GLN A 225 -17.66 4.38 -8.70
C GLN A 225 -17.58 5.90 -8.71
N TYR A 226 -16.53 6.50 -8.14
CA TYR A 226 -16.30 7.95 -8.19
C TYR A 226 -16.15 8.46 -9.64
N ASN A 227 -15.47 7.70 -10.52
CA ASN A 227 -15.37 8.01 -11.93
C ASN A 227 -16.71 7.84 -12.69
N ARG A 228 -17.52 6.85 -12.28
CA ARG A 228 -18.83 6.60 -12.90
C ARG A 228 -19.89 7.61 -12.45
N ASN A 229 -19.85 8.01 -11.21
CA ASN A 229 -20.91 8.73 -10.49
C ASN A 229 -20.67 10.22 -10.31
N LEU A 230 -19.78 10.81 -11.07
CA LEU A 230 -20.06 12.21 -11.40
C LEU A 230 -21.46 12.30 -12.06
N ASP A 231 -22.02 11.17 -12.51
CA ASP A 231 -23.37 10.95 -13.00
C ASP A 231 -24.12 9.89 -12.17
N ALA A 232 -24.49 10.18 -10.97
CA ALA A 232 -25.54 9.60 -10.09
C ALA A 232 -26.15 8.19 -10.36
N ASN A 233 -25.61 7.32 -11.21
CA ASN A 233 -26.21 6.03 -11.57
C ASN A 233 -25.60 4.84 -10.83
N THR A 234 -26.37 4.33 -9.87
CA THR A 234 -26.07 3.16 -9.02
C THR A 234 -26.41 1.82 -9.68
N THR A 235 -26.17 1.63 -10.98
CA THR A 235 -26.39 0.32 -11.58
C THR A 235 -25.39 -0.70 -11.02
N PRO A 236 -25.85 -1.91 -10.62
CA PRO A 236 -24.97 -2.98 -10.21
C PRO A 236 -23.91 -3.23 -11.28
N PHE A 237 -22.69 -3.43 -10.84
CA PHE A 237 -21.57 -3.75 -11.70
C PHE A 237 -21.47 -5.28 -11.81
N GLU A 238 -21.77 -5.82 -12.98
CA GLU A 238 -21.51 -7.24 -13.26
C GLU A 238 -20.00 -7.44 -13.40
N ILE A 239 -19.39 -8.05 -12.39
CA ILE A 239 -17.97 -8.35 -12.38
C ILE A 239 -17.63 -9.42 -13.40
N GLN A 240 -18.53 -10.39 -13.61
CA GLN A 240 -18.42 -11.40 -14.66
C GLN A 240 -19.80 -11.79 -15.18
N PRO A 241 -20.10 -11.63 -16.47
CA PRO A 241 -21.29 -12.22 -17.05
C PRO A 241 -21.34 -13.73 -16.79
N GLY A 242 -22.45 -14.21 -16.21
CA GLY A 242 -22.62 -15.63 -15.89
C GLY A 242 -22.07 -16.07 -14.51
N ARG A 243 -21.52 -15.17 -13.70
CA ARG A 243 -21.09 -15.42 -12.33
C ARG A 243 -21.80 -14.45 -11.36
N PRO A 244 -23.09 -14.69 -11.07
CA PRO A 244 -23.87 -13.83 -10.18
C PRO A 244 -23.33 -13.79 -8.75
N ASP A 245 -22.58 -14.81 -8.32
CA ASP A 245 -21.86 -14.87 -7.05
C ASP A 245 -20.70 -13.84 -6.96
N LEU A 246 -20.22 -13.37 -8.11
CA LEU A 246 -19.19 -12.33 -8.22
C LEU A 246 -19.78 -10.96 -8.60
N ASN A 247 -21.08 -10.81 -8.66
CA ASN A 247 -21.73 -9.52 -8.83
C ASN A 247 -21.53 -8.71 -7.55
N VAL A 248 -20.50 -7.88 -7.54
CA VAL A 248 -20.27 -6.92 -6.48
C VAL A 248 -21.15 -5.73 -6.78
N ALA A 249 -22.26 -5.62 -6.03
CA ALA A 249 -22.94 -4.35 -5.90
C ALA A 249 -21.93 -3.40 -5.27
N LEU A 250 -21.39 -2.45 -6.05
CA LEU A 250 -20.52 -1.42 -5.48
C LEU A 250 -21.36 -0.65 -4.46
N PRO A 251 -20.98 -0.60 -3.17
CA PRO A 251 -21.74 0.13 -2.19
C PRO A 251 -21.78 1.61 -2.60
N PRO A 252 -22.86 2.33 -2.26
CA PRO A 252 -22.92 3.77 -2.53
C PRO A 252 -21.74 4.47 -1.87
N ILE A 253 -21.09 5.37 -2.59
CA ILE A 253 -19.97 6.15 -2.07
C ILE A 253 -20.50 7.02 -0.94
N GLY A 254 -19.94 6.83 0.27
CA GLY A 254 -20.28 7.66 1.41
C GLY A 254 -19.74 9.08 1.27
N GLN A 255 -20.43 10.05 1.89
CA GLN A 255 -20.02 11.47 1.84
C GLN A 255 -18.60 11.67 2.34
N THR A 256 -18.17 10.94 3.38
CA THR A 256 -16.80 10.99 3.92
C THR A 256 -15.75 10.66 2.85
N TYR A 257 -16.01 9.68 1.98
CA TYR A 257 -15.12 9.37 0.87
C TYR A 257 -15.10 10.49 -0.18
N ILE A 258 -16.28 11.01 -0.55
CA ILE A 258 -16.38 12.13 -1.50
C ILE A 258 -15.60 13.35 -1.01
N ASP A 259 -15.73 13.69 0.26
CA ASP A 259 -15.01 14.82 0.86
C ASP A 259 -13.50 14.57 0.93
N ALA A 260 -13.08 13.34 1.19
CA ALA A 260 -11.67 12.96 1.11
C ALA A 260 -11.13 13.10 -0.33
N MET A 261 -11.92 12.72 -1.35
CA MET A 261 -11.50 12.86 -2.77
C MET A 261 -11.27 14.31 -3.17
N LYS A 262 -12.09 15.25 -2.68
CA LYS A 262 -11.92 16.70 -2.91
C LYS A 262 -10.61 17.26 -2.34
N ARG A 263 -10.05 16.60 -1.34
CA ARG A 263 -8.79 16.98 -0.69
C ARG A 263 -7.56 16.39 -1.37
N LEU A 264 -7.72 15.38 -2.24
CA LEU A 264 -6.59 14.81 -2.95
C LEU A 264 -6.03 15.83 -3.95
N VAL A 265 -4.70 15.95 -4.00
CA VAL A 265 -4.00 16.72 -5.04
C VAL A 265 -4.35 16.17 -6.42
N ILE A 266 -4.42 14.85 -6.53
CA ILE A 266 -4.86 14.16 -7.72
C ILE A 266 -5.98 13.18 -7.34
N PRO A 267 -7.25 13.56 -7.53
CA PRO A 267 -8.36 12.65 -7.32
C PRO A 267 -8.47 11.62 -8.47
N PRO A 268 -9.07 10.42 -8.22
CA PRO A 268 -9.09 9.33 -9.19
C PRO A 268 -9.79 9.66 -10.51
N ASN A 269 -10.70 10.63 -10.56
CA ASN A 269 -11.36 11.08 -11.79
C ASN A 269 -10.46 11.86 -12.75
N LYS A 270 -9.26 12.24 -12.32
CA LYS A 270 -8.24 12.81 -13.19
C LYS A 270 -7.40 11.77 -13.93
N ALA A 271 -7.44 10.52 -13.49
CA ALA A 271 -6.66 9.44 -14.10
C ALA A 271 -6.93 9.24 -15.59
N PRO A 272 -8.20 9.24 -16.10
CA PRO A 272 -8.47 9.07 -17.52
C PRO A 272 -7.81 10.13 -18.41
N GLU A 273 -7.77 11.38 -17.95
CA GLU A 273 -7.14 12.48 -18.71
C GLU A 273 -5.61 12.40 -18.60
N MET A 274 -5.10 12.20 -17.40
CA MET A 274 -3.65 12.19 -17.15
C MET A 274 -2.92 11.06 -17.84
N PHE A 275 -3.56 9.92 -17.97
CA PHE A 275 -2.98 8.71 -18.54
C PHE A 275 -3.58 8.28 -19.87
N LYS A 276 -4.25 9.18 -20.58
CA LYS A 276 -4.95 8.89 -21.86
C LYS A 276 -4.02 8.28 -22.93
N ASP A 277 -2.77 8.70 -22.94
CA ASP A 277 -1.75 8.25 -23.89
C ASP A 277 -1.00 6.98 -23.43
N PHE A 278 -1.34 6.46 -22.24
CA PHE A 278 -0.74 5.25 -21.70
C PHE A 278 -1.46 4.00 -22.24
N PRO A 279 -0.70 2.94 -22.56
CA PRO A 279 -1.28 1.77 -23.19
C PRO A 279 -2.31 1.07 -22.30
N THR A 280 -3.50 0.82 -22.87
CA THR A 280 -4.58 0.06 -22.19
C THR A 280 -4.42 -1.46 -22.33
N HIS A 281 -3.53 -1.92 -23.21
CA HIS A 281 -3.32 -3.35 -23.51
C HIS A 281 -2.12 -3.97 -22.78
N SER A 282 -1.37 -3.17 -22.03
CA SER A 282 -0.22 -3.65 -21.29
C SER A 282 -0.63 -4.31 -19.97
N VAL A 283 0.23 -5.18 -19.47
CA VAL A 283 0.05 -5.80 -18.16
C VAL A 283 0.03 -4.73 -17.06
N CYS A 284 -0.83 -4.95 -16.06
CA CYS A 284 -0.96 -4.03 -14.94
C CYS A 284 0.35 -3.97 -14.13
N PRO A 285 0.98 -2.79 -13.93
CA PRO A 285 2.21 -2.68 -13.15
C PRO A 285 2.09 -3.25 -11.74
N ILE A 286 0.95 -3.02 -11.08
CA ILE A 286 0.69 -3.55 -9.73
C ILE A 286 0.60 -5.07 -9.77
N GLY A 287 -0.09 -5.65 -10.77
CA GLY A 287 -0.23 -7.09 -10.90
C GLY A 287 1.09 -7.82 -11.14
N TRP A 288 2.06 -7.14 -11.78
CA TRP A 288 3.38 -7.67 -12.09
C TRP A 288 4.39 -7.52 -10.97
N MET A 289 4.31 -6.43 -10.23
CA MET A 289 5.33 -6.05 -9.25
C MET A 289 4.97 -6.42 -7.83
N PHE A 290 3.69 -6.63 -7.56
CA PHE A 290 3.18 -6.79 -6.21
C PHE A 290 2.34 -8.07 -6.06
N CYS A 291 2.62 -8.80 -5.01
CA CYS A 291 1.76 -9.87 -4.52
C CYS A 291 1.26 -9.51 -3.12
N PHE A 292 -0.05 -9.55 -2.93
CA PHE A 292 -0.68 -9.27 -1.63
C PHE A 292 -1.23 -10.56 -1.05
N ILE A 293 -0.67 -10.98 0.08
CA ILE A 293 -1.00 -12.22 0.76
C ILE A 293 -1.62 -11.88 2.10
N ARG A 294 -2.85 -12.33 2.31
CA ARG A 294 -3.62 -12.10 3.53
C ARG A 294 -3.13 -12.98 4.67
N HIS A 295 -3.58 -12.63 5.88
CA HIS A 295 -3.28 -13.40 7.10
C HIS A 295 -3.75 -14.87 7.04
N ASP A 296 -4.72 -15.20 6.19
CA ASP A 296 -5.22 -16.55 5.95
C ASP A 296 -4.50 -17.28 4.79
N GLY A 297 -3.45 -16.69 4.22
CA GLY A 297 -2.66 -17.25 3.12
C GLY A 297 -3.24 -17.03 1.73
N LYS A 298 -4.41 -16.45 1.60
CA LYS A 298 -5.03 -16.15 0.31
C LYS A 298 -4.40 -14.95 -0.37
N THR A 299 -4.25 -15.03 -1.68
CA THR A 299 -3.76 -13.92 -2.50
C THR A 299 -4.91 -13.01 -2.88
N GLU A 300 -4.79 -11.72 -2.61
CA GLU A 300 -5.76 -10.72 -3.04
C GLU A 300 -5.64 -10.43 -4.54
N MET A 301 -6.76 -10.12 -5.16
CA MET A 301 -6.81 -9.67 -6.56
C MET A 301 -5.87 -8.46 -6.76
N CYS A 302 -5.93 -7.50 -5.85
CA CYS A 302 -5.11 -6.30 -5.85
C CYS A 302 -5.15 -5.66 -4.45
N ALA A 303 -4.07 -4.98 -4.02
CA ALA A 303 -4.06 -4.21 -2.78
C ALA A 303 -5.14 -3.13 -2.70
N CYS A 304 -5.62 -2.68 -3.85
CA CYS A 304 -6.61 -1.62 -3.94
C CYS A 304 -8.06 -2.15 -3.94
N VAL A 305 -8.26 -3.47 -3.96
CA VAL A 305 -9.60 -4.09 -3.90
C VAL A 305 -10.03 -4.20 -2.45
N ALA A 306 -11.20 -3.64 -2.13
CA ALA A 306 -11.76 -3.67 -0.78
C ALA A 306 -12.57 -4.94 -0.52
N ASP A 307 -13.21 -5.51 -1.54
CA ASP A 307 -14.00 -6.73 -1.44
C ASP A 307 -13.12 -7.97 -1.33
N ARG A 308 -13.00 -8.49 -0.12
CA ARG A 308 -12.14 -9.65 0.18
C ARG A 308 -12.65 -10.99 -0.37
N ARG A 309 -13.82 -11.04 -0.99
CA ARG A 309 -14.29 -12.21 -1.75
C ARG A 309 -13.51 -12.34 -3.06
N LEU A 310 -12.96 -11.24 -3.59
CA LEU A 310 -12.16 -11.20 -4.81
C LEU A 310 -10.72 -11.64 -4.52
N THR A 311 -10.51 -12.95 -4.39
CA THR A 311 -9.21 -13.56 -4.17
C THR A 311 -8.79 -14.42 -5.37
N LEU A 312 -7.48 -14.64 -5.49
CA LEU A 312 -6.87 -15.52 -6.50
C LEU A 312 -6.57 -16.93 -5.94
N GLY A 313 -7.15 -17.28 -4.78
CA GLY A 313 -6.87 -18.56 -4.10
C GLY A 313 -5.66 -18.47 -3.16
N ASP A 314 -5.24 -19.63 -2.67
CA ASP A 314 -4.14 -19.74 -1.71
C ASP A 314 -2.79 -19.49 -2.40
N TYR A 315 -1.94 -18.68 -1.78
CA TYR A 315 -0.62 -18.34 -2.33
C TYR A 315 0.27 -19.60 -2.48
N LEU A 316 0.17 -20.53 -1.55
CA LEU A 316 1.00 -21.76 -1.57
C LEU A 316 0.68 -22.67 -2.74
N ASP A 317 -0.53 -22.62 -3.27
CA ASP A 317 -1.02 -23.51 -4.33
C ASP A 317 -0.82 -22.93 -5.75
N ASN A 318 -0.45 -21.64 -5.87
CA ASN A 318 -0.35 -20.96 -7.15
C ASN A 318 1.08 -20.46 -7.40
N THR A 319 1.56 -20.56 -8.64
CA THR A 319 2.77 -19.85 -9.07
C THR A 319 2.49 -18.39 -9.32
N GLN A 320 3.54 -17.56 -9.35
CA GLN A 320 3.42 -16.14 -9.68
C GLN A 320 2.77 -15.92 -11.06
N ASP A 321 3.15 -16.73 -12.05
CA ASP A 321 2.61 -16.63 -13.42
C ASP A 321 1.11 -16.96 -13.43
N GLN A 322 0.66 -17.98 -12.70
CA GLN A 322 -0.76 -18.32 -12.56
C GLN A 322 -1.55 -17.19 -11.88
N LEU A 323 -0.98 -16.52 -10.86
CA LEU A 323 -1.62 -15.38 -10.20
C LEU A 323 -1.76 -14.18 -11.15
N ILE A 324 -0.77 -13.96 -12.02
CA ILE A 324 -0.80 -12.89 -13.04
C ILE A 324 -1.88 -13.21 -14.09
N GLU A 325 -1.93 -14.44 -14.56
CA GLU A 325 -2.91 -14.89 -15.56
C GLU A 325 -4.35 -14.75 -15.04
N GLN A 326 -4.61 -15.16 -13.80
CA GLN A 326 -5.93 -15.03 -13.18
C GLN A 326 -6.41 -13.57 -13.06
N ARG A 327 -5.50 -12.60 -12.95
CA ARG A 327 -5.84 -11.16 -12.95
C ARG A 327 -6.23 -10.67 -14.35
N THR A 328 -5.64 -11.27 -15.37
CA THR A 328 -5.84 -10.85 -16.76
C THR A 328 -7.28 -11.18 -17.20
N GLY A 329 -7.99 -10.16 -17.65
CA GLY A 329 -9.40 -10.31 -18.08
C GLY A 329 -10.44 -10.28 -16.97
N HIS A 330 -10.04 -10.22 -15.69
CA HIS A 330 -11.01 -10.07 -14.60
C HIS A 330 -11.77 -8.73 -14.72
N ALA A 331 -13.08 -8.75 -14.54
CA ALA A 331 -13.94 -7.60 -14.83
C ALA A 331 -13.56 -6.34 -14.03
N ILE A 332 -13.14 -6.45 -12.75
CA ILE A 332 -12.69 -5.29 -11.98
C ILE A 332 -11.40 -4.70 -12.56
N CYS A 333 -10.50 -5.55 -13.08
CA CYS A 333 -9.28 -5.11 -13.74
C CYS A 333 -9.57 -4.43 -15.08
N LEU A 334 -10.57 -4.89 -15.83
CA LEU A 334 -11.04 -4.24 -17.06
C LEU A 334 -11.60 -2.85 -16.78
N GLN A 335 -12.37 -2.67 -15.70
CA GLN A 335 -12.87 -1.34 -15.31
C GLN A 335 -11.75 -0.44 -14.80
N CYS A 336 -10.84 -0.97 -14.00
CA CYS A 336 -9.65 -0.27 -13.57
C CYS A 336 -8.84 0.25 -14.78
N THR A 337 -8.71 -0.58 -15.81
CA THR A 337 -8.04 -0.23 -17.07
C THR A 337 -8.81 0.85 -17.85
N LYS A 338 -10.14 0.71 -17.97
CA LYS A 338 -11.01 1.69 -18.65
C LYS A 338 -10.85 3.10 -18.11
N TYR A 339 -10.67 3.23 -16.78
CA TYR A 339 -10.48 4.51 -16.12
C TYR A 339 -9.01 4.85 -15.86
N HIS A 340 -8.06 4.13 -16.42
CA HIS A 340 -6.61 4.28 -16.22
C HIS A 340 -6.16 4.24 -14.76
N LEU A 341 -6.97 3.68 -13.86
CA LEU A 341 -6.73 3.66 -12.42
C LEU A 341 -5.49 2.83 -12.04
N ARG A 342 -5.11 1.85 -12.85
CA ARG A 342 -3.89 1.05 -12.64
C ARG A 342 -2.63 1.91 -12.59
N TYR A 343 -2.57 2.98 -13.38
CA TYR A 343 -1.47 3.95 -13.35
C TYR A 343 -1.60 4.90 -12.16
N TYR A 344 -2.83 5.36 -11.89
CA TYR A 344 -3.15 6.17 -10.73
C TYR A 344 -2.75 5.50 -9.41
N PHE A 345 -3.07 4.23 -9.22
CA PHE A 345 -2.70 3.50 -8.01
C PHE A 345 -1.20 3.22 -7.89
N HIS A 346 -0.49 3.17 -9.01
CA HIS A 346 0.95 2.97 -9.05
C HIS A 346 1.72 4.28 -8.81
N MET A 347 1.15 5.41 -9.19
CA MET A 347 1.79 6.71 -9.13
C MET A 347 2.05 7.15 -7.69
N SER A 348 3.31 7.43 -7.34
CA SER A 348 3.67 8.05 -6.06
C SER A 348 3.88 9.55 -6.18
N HIS A 349 4.34 10.03 -7.35
CA HIS A 349 4.57 11.45 -7.63
C HIS A 349 4.23 11.76 -9.10
N PRO A 350 3.35 12.73 -9.43
CA PRO A 350 2.96 13.01 -10.81
C PRO A 350 4.12 13.50 -11.67
N ASP A 351 5.08 14.21 -11.09
CA ASP A 351 6.25 14.72 -11.80
C ASP A 351 7.14 13.62 -12.41
N GLN A 352 6.97 12.37 -11.96
CA GLN A 352 7.64 11.20 -12.52
C GLN A 352 7.14 10.84 -13.92
N TYR A 353 5.94 11.33 -14.31
CA TYR A 353 5.27 10.99 -15.56
C TYR A 353 5.17 12.17 -16.54
N THR A 354 5.50 13.38 -16.12
CA THR A 354 5.37 14.60 -16.92
C THR A 354 6.65 15.03 -17.64
N LYS A 355 7.78 14.34 -17.42
CA LYS A 355 9.04 14.59 -18.12
C LYS A 355 9.25 13.50 -19.16
N GLY A 356 8.61 13.69 -20.30
CA GLY A 356 8.83 12.95 -21.54
C GLY A 356 9.02 13.93 -22.67
#